data_403607506822399798879c3843b974d2
#
_entry.id   403607506822399798879c3843b974d2
#
_cell.length_a   1.000
_cell.length_b   1.000
_cell.length_c   1.000
_cell.angle_alpha   90.00
_cell.angle_beta   90.00
_cell.angle_gamma   90.00
#
_symmetry.space_group_name_H-M   'P 1'
#
loop_
_entity.id
_entity.type
_entity.pdbx_description
1 polymer ?
#
loop_
_entity_poly.entity_id
_entity_poly.type
_entity_poly.pdbx_seq_one_letter_code
_entity_poly.pdbx_strand_id
1 'polypeptide(L)'
;FRSSRTYILEVSRTEFWIVDPGDIEQIMETAGDGKVLKGILLTHIHYDHIYGLPALIRIFPGAIIYTNEAGVEALASAKLNLSKYYDKPIIYSGKNIKVVCEEDSITLLDGINAKVIETPGHSPTCITYLIGSYVFSGDSYIPGYNVVTNLPNGNKKEADKSKARIIRLTESQILCPGHLEKVALAKREEII
;
A
#
# COMPACT_ATOMS: atom_id res chain seq x y z
N PHE A 1 -13.64 -2.37 5.61
CA PHE A 1 -12.81 -1.97 4.46
C PHE A 1 -12.84 -0.48 4.19
N ARG A 2 -13.90 0.24 4.54
CA ARG A 2 -14.00 1.71 4.38
C ARG A 2 -12.91 2.50 5.13
N SER A 3 -12.03 1.85 5.88
CA SER A 3 -10.99 2.51 6.67
C SER A 3 -9.59 2.42 6.07
N SER A 4 -9.33 1.57 5.06
CA SER A 4 -8.03 1.53 4.40
C SER A 4 -7.83 2.79 3.54
N ARG A 5 -6.59 3.25 3.45
CA ARG A 5 -6.22 4.46 2.70
C ARG A 5 -5.56 4.10 1.39
N THR A 6 -6.08 4.71 0.32
CA THR A 6 -5.40 4.79 -0.96
C THR A 6 -4.73 6.16 -1.07
N TYR A 7 -3.49 6.20 -1.54
CA TYR A 7 -2.81 7.45 -1.82
C TYR A 7 -2.60 7.60 -3.32
N ILE A 8 -3.00 8.75 -3.86
CA ILE A 8 -2.79 9.12 -5.25
C ILE A 8 -1.60 10.07 -5.31
N LEU A 9 -0.59 9.71 -6.10
CA LEU A 9 0.62 10.47 -6.30
C LEU A 9 0.58 11.10 -7.69
N GLU A 10 0.21 12.37 -7.77
CA GLU A 10 0.24 13.12 -9.02
C GLU A 10 1.68 13.53 -9.33
N VAL A 11 2.33 12.83 -10.24
CA VAL A 11 3.72 13.08 -10.62
C VAL A 11 3.84 14.10 -11.76
N SER A 12 2.77 14.22 -12.56
CA SER A 12 2.66 15.24 -13.63
C SER A 12 1.20 15.60 -13.87
N ARG A 13 0.95 16.51 -14.84
CA ARG A 13 -0.42 16.86 -15.26
C ARG A 13 -1.18 15.71 -15.93
N THR A 14 -0.45 14.73 -16.47
CA THR A 14 -1.02 13.64 -17.28
C THR A 14 -0.75 12.25 -16.68
N GLU A 15 0.03 12.13 -15.62
CA GLU A 15 0.44 10.85 -15.07
C GLU A 15 0.31 10.81 -13.54
N PHE A 16 -0.14 9.68 -13.03
CA PHE A 16 -0.24 9.45 -11.59
C PHE A 16 0.17 8.01 -11.23
N TRP A 17 0.44 7.82 -9.95
CA TRP A 17 0.71 6.55 -9.31
C TRP A 17 -0.25 6.35 -8.15
N ILE A 18 -0.37 5.10 -7.68
CA ILE A 18 -1.22 4.76 -6.55
C ILE A 18 -0.41 3.94 -5.54
N VAL A 19 -0.63 4.23 -4.26
CA VAL A 19 -0.26 3.33 -3.17
C VAL A 19 -1.54 2.71 -2.64
N ASP A 20 -1.61 1.36 -2.61
CA ASP A 20 -2.70 0.53 -2.11
C ASP A 20 -4.07 0.87 -2.72
N PRO A 21 -4.43 0.24 -3.86
CA PRO A 21 -5.65 0.53 -4.59
C PRO A 21 -6.91 0.03 -3.87
N GLY A 22 -7.67 0.96 -3.32
CA GLY A 22 -8.96 0.74 -2.68
C GLY A 22 -10.16 0.97 -3.60
N ASP A 23 -11.02 1.91 -3.21
CA ASP A 23 -12.26 2.22 -3.92
C ASP A 23 -12.01 2.86 -5.29
N ILE A 24 -12.43 2.16 -6.34
CA ILE A 24 -12.18 2.59 -7.72
C ILE A 24 -12.89 3.88 -8.11
N GLU A 25 -14.11 4.09 -7.63
CA GLU A 25 -14.91 5.28 -7.97
C GLU A 25 -14.24 6.51 -7.37
N GLN A 26 -13.83 6.45 -6.11
CA GLN A 26 -13.10 7.53 -5.45
C GLN A 26 -11.72 7.78 -6.07
N ILE A 27 -11.02 6.72 -6.49
CA ILE A 27 -9.73 6.83 -7.17
C ILE A 27 -9.90 7.60 -8.50
N MET A 28 -10.88 7.20 -9.32
CA MET A 28 -11.08 7.82 -10.63
C MET A 28 -11.57 9.28 -10.51
N GLU A 29 -12.46 9.55 -9.56
CA GLU A 29 -12.92 10.92 -9.27
C GLU A 29 -11.76 11.82 -8.82
N THR A 30 -10.89 11.32 -7.93
CA THR A 30 -9.76 12.10 -7.39
C THR A 30 -8.65 12.28 -8.42
N ALA A 31 -8.33 11.24 -9.19
CA ALA A 31 -7.30 11.31 -10.23
C ALA A 31 -7.68 12.29 -11.36
N GLY A 32 -8.98 12.39 -11.66
CA GLY A 32 -9.50 13.19 -12.74
C GLY A 32 -9.33 12.57 -14.13
N ASP A 33 -10.03 13.13 -15.11
CA ASP A 33 -10.08 12.61 -16.47
C ASP A 33 -8.76 12.83 -17.24
N GLY A 34 -8.48 11.93 -18.18
CA GLY A 34 -7.38 12.06 -19.15
C GLY A 34 -5.99 11.74 -18.59
N LYS A 35 -5.87 11.38 -17.32
CA LYS A 35 -4.59 10.96 -16.74
C LYS A 35 -4.34 9.46 -16.92
N VAL A 36 -3.06 9.08 -16.96
CA VAL A 36 -2.58 7.72 -17.12
C VAL A 36 -1.99 7.21 -15.81
N LEU A 37 -2.48 6.07 -15.33
CA LEU A 37 -1.87 5.36 -14.22
C LEU A 37 -0.60 4.66 -14.69
N LYS A 38 0.55 5.03 -14.15
CA LYS A 38 1.87 4.48 -14.50
C LYS A 38 2.24 3.27 -13.67
N GLY A 39 1.94 3.31 -12.38
CA GLY A 39 2.27 2.22 -11.49
C GLY A 39 1.46 2.20 -10.20
N ILE A 40 1.48 1.04 -9.58
CA ILE A 40 0.81 0.73 -8.33
C ILE A 40 1.85 0.20 -7.35
N LEU A 41 2.04 0.88 -6.25
CA LEU A 41 2.92 0.49 -5.17
C LEU A 41 2.09 -0.22 -4.10
N LEU A 42 2.31 -1.50 -3.87
CA LEU A 42 1.59 -2.25 -2.85
C LEU A 42 2.40 -2.29 -1.57
N THR A 43 1.86 -1.71 -0.49
CA THR A 43 2.52 -1.79 0.83
C THR A 43 2.44 -3.20 1.38
N HIS A 44 1.36 -3.91 1.12
CA HIS A 44 1.19 -5.34 1.38
C HIS A 44 -0.04 -5.88 0.63
N ILE A 45 -0.28 -7.21 0.73
CA ILE A 45 -1.25 -7.87 -0.14
C ILE A 45 -2.50 -8.34 0.62
N HIS A 46 -2.95 -7.67 1.67
CA HIS A 46 -4.24 -7.97 2.25
C HIS A 46 -5.38 -7.35 1.41
N TYR A 47 -6.53 -8.02 1.42
CA TYR A 47 -7.68 -7.70 0.56
C TYR A 47 -8.06 -6.22 0.57
N ASP A 48 -8.10 -5.60 1.73
CA ASP A 48 -8.52 -4.22 1.92
C ASP A 48 -7.54 -3.19 1.33
N HIS A 49 -6.32 -3.61 0.97
CA HIS A 49 -5.32 -2.78 0.28
C HIS A 49 -5.25 -3.04 -1.24
N ILE A 50 -5.95 -4.08 -1.73
CA ILE A 50 -5.87 -4.49 -3.14
C ILE A 50 -7.24 -4.63 -3.82
N TYR A 51 -8.36 -4.36 -3.15
CA TYR A 51 -9.68 -4.68 -3.72
C TYR A 51 -10.04 -3.88 -4.98
N GLY A 52 -9.44 -2.71 -5.19
CA GLY A 52 -9.55 -1.93 -6.43
C GLY A 52 -8.63 -2.41 -7.56
N LEU A 53 -7.61 -3.23 -7.26
CA LEU A 53 -6.59 -3.64 -8.23
C LEU A 53 -7.16 -4.27 -9.51
N PRO A 54 -8.11 -5.23 -9.46
CA PRO A 54 -8.64 -5.84 -10.68
C PRO A 54 -9.35 -4.85 -11.60
N ALA A 55 -10.02 -3.85 -11.05
CA ALA A 55 -10.69 -2.82 -11.81
C ALA A 55 -9.69 -1.84 -12.44
N LEU A 56 -8.68 -1.40 -11.67
CA LEU A 56 -7.62 -0.51 -12.16
C LEU A 56 -6.83 -1.13 -13.31
N ILE A 57 -6.43 -2.38 -13.22
CA ILE A 57 -5.68 -3.05 -14.29
C ILE A 57 -6.54 -3.23 -15.56
N ARG A 58 -7.86 -3.35 -15.43
CA ARG A 58 -8.75 -3.38 -16.59
C ARG A 58 -8.81 -2.02 -17.29
N ILE A 59 -8.81 -0.93 -16.52
CA ILE A 59 -8.83 0.46 -17.06
C ILE A 59 -7.46 0.85 -17.58
N PHE A 60 -6.40 0.49 -16.85
CA PHE A 60 -5.01 0.85 -17.13
C PHE A 60 -4.12 -0.40 -17.28
N PRO A 61 -4.27 -1.18 -18.37
CA PRO A 61 -3.56 -2.45 -18.54
C PRO A 61 -2.03 -2.30 -18.65
N GLY A 62 -1.55 -1.10 -18.92
CA GLY A 62 -0.12 -0.76 -18.95
C GLY A 62 0.49 -0.38 -17.59
N ALA A 63 -0.31 -0.26 -16.53
CA ALA A 63 0.21 0.06 -15.20
C ALA A 63 1.07 -1.09 -14.64
N ILE A 64 2.21 -0.75 -14.05
CA ILE A 64 3.12 -1.72 -13.43
C ILE A 64 2.78 -1.86 -11.94
N ILE A 65 2.69 -3.08 -11.46
CA ILE A 65 2.45 -3.39 -10.04
C ILE A 65 3.80 -3.70 -9.39
N TYR A 66 4.11 -3.03 -8.29
CA TYR A 66 5.33 -3.24 -7.53
C TYR A 66 5.02 -3.89 -6.19
N THR A 67 5.68 -4.99 -5.89
CA THR A 67 5.60 -5.73 -4.63
C THR A 67 6.86 -6.58 -4.46
N ASN A 68 7.07 -7.21 -3.29
CA ASN A 68 8.18 -8.16 -3.10
C ASN A 68 7.80 -9.57 -3.58
N GLU A 69 8.74 -10.51 -3.50
CA GLU A 69 8.54 -11.91 -3.94
C GLU A 69 7.34 -12.58 -3.23
N ALA A 70 7.25 -12.42 -1.90
CA ALA A 70 6.10 -12.92 -1.13
C ALA A 70 4.77 -12.30 -1.59
N GLY A 71 4.80 -11.05 -2.06
CA GLY A 71 3.65 -10.35 -2.60
C GLY A 71 3.17 -10.93 -3.93
N VAL A 72 4.08 -11.39 -4.79
CA VAL A 72 3.73 -12.10 -6.04
C VAL A 72 2.94 -13.37 -5.72
N GLU A 73 3.44 -14.17 -4.77
CA GLU A 73 2.75 -15.39 -4.33
C GLU A 73 1.37 -15.08 -3.73
N ALA A 74 1.29 -14.02 -2.90
CA ALA A 74 0.06 -13.62 -2.25
C ALA A 74 -0.98 -13.08 -3.25
N LEU A 75 -0.59 -12.32 -4.26
CA LEU A 75 -1.47 -11.87 -5.34
C LEU A 75 -2.10 -13.04 -6.09
N ALA A 76 -1.36 -14.12 -6.30
CA ALA A 76 -1.83 -15.33 -6.97
C ALA A 76 -2.70 -16.25 -6.08
N SER A 77 -2.92 -15.89 -4.81
CA SER A 77 -3.61 -16.76 -3.84
C SER A 77 -4.65 -16.03 -3.00
N ALA A 78 -5.92 -16.28 -3.26
CA ALA A 78 -7.01 -15.74 -2.45
C ALA A 78 -6.92 -16.11 -0.95
N LYS A 79 -6.20 -17.19 -0.62
CA LYS A 79 -5.93 -17.58 0.76
C LYS A 79 -4.89 -16.67 1.41
N LEU A 80 -3.78 -16.40 0.72
CA LEU A 80 -2.66 -15.62 1.26
C LEU A 80 -3.01 -14.12 1.35
N ASN A 81 -3.77 -13.61 0.38
CA ASN A 81 -4.23 -12.22 0.39
C ASN A 81 -5.54 -12.00 1.16
N LEU A 82 -6.05 -13.04 1.82
CA LEU A 82 -7.27 -13.05 2.63
C LEU A 82 -8.57 -12.77 1.85
N SER A 83 -8.53 -12.63 0.53
CA SER A 83 -9.73 -12.34 -0.25
C SER A 83 -10.70 -13.53 -0.33
N LYS A 84 -10.30 -14.75 0.05
CA LYS A 84 -11.18 -15.92 0.10
C LYS A 84 -12.37 -15.77 1.07
N TYR A 85 -12.32 -14.81 1.97
CA TYR A 85 -13.39 -14.53 2.93
C TYR A 85 -14.43 -13.55 2.41
N TYR A 86 -14.30 -13.11 1.14
CA TYR A 86 -15.16 -12.13 0.48
C TYR A 86 -15.83 -12.71 -0.76
N ASP A 87 -16.95 -12.11 -1.16
CA ASP A 87 -17.77 -12.58 -2.29
C ASP A 87 -17.01 -12.59 -3.62
N LYS A 88 -16.00 -11.74 -3.77
CA LYS A 88 -15.18 -11.64 -4.97
C LYS A 88 -13.69 -11.83 -4.62
N PRO A 89 -13.22 -13.08 -4.53
CA PRO A 89 -11.82 -13.37 -4.31
C PRO A 89 -10.92 -12.78 -5.40
N ILE A 90 -9.75 -12.29 -5.02
CA ILE A 90 -8.76 -11.73 -5.92
C ILE A 90 -7.66 -12.75 -6.14
N ILE A 91 -7.42 -13.10 -7.41
CA ILE A 91 -6.29 -13.90 -7.85
C ILE A 91 -5.71 -13.18 -9.07
N TYR A 92 -4.45 -12.76 -8.95
CA TYR A 92 -3.78 -12.02 -10.00
C TYR A 92 -2.35 -12.54 -10.23
N SER A 93 -2.04 -12.87 -11.49
CA SER A 93 -0.73 -13.39 -11.94
C SER A 93 -0.29 -12.77 -13.28
N GLY A 94 -0.57 -11.48 -13.45
CA GLY A 94 -0.25 -10.74 -14.68
C GLY A 94 1.26 -10.55 -14.86
N LYS A 95 1.68 -10.34 -16.13
CA LYS A 95 3.10 -10.11 -16.49
C LYS A 95 3.60 -8.70 -16.12
N ASN A 96 2.71 -7.81 -15.71
CA ASN A 96 3.02 -6.43 -15.31
C ASN A 96 3.35 -6.30 -13.81
N ILE A 97 3.71 -7.38 -13.14
CA ILE A 97 4.23 -7.34 -11.77
C ILE A 97 5.75 -7.21 -11.84
N LYS A 98 6.30 -6.26 -11.09
CA LYS A 98 7.73 -6.07 -10.88
C LYS A 98 8.09 -6.32 -9.44
N VAL A 99 8.96 -7.27 -9.21
CA VAL A 99 9.49 -7.58 -7.88
C VAL A 99 10.48 -6.52 -7.47
N VAL A 100 10.36 -6.07 -6.24
CA VAL A 100 11.29 -5.14 -5.58
C VAL A 100 11.74 -5.70 -4.24
N CYS A 101 12.91 -5.30 -3.80
CA CYS A 101 13.52 -5.72 -2.55
C CYS A 101 14.09 -4.52 -1.77
N GLU A 102 14.64 -4.80 -0.60
CA GLU A 102 15.26 -3.82 0.28
C GLU A 102 16.24 -2.93 -0.48
N GLU A 103 16.18 -1.62 -0.26
CA GLU A 103 17.02 -0.56 -0.83
C GLU A 103 16.80 -0.29 -2.35
N ASP A 104 15.90 -1.00 -3.03
CA ASP A 104 15.56 -0.67 -4.42
C ASP A 104 14.99 0.74 -4.54
N SER A 105 15.16 1.32 -5.72
CA SER A 105 14.65 2.65 -6.07
C SER A 105 13.78 2.56 -7.33
N ILE A 106 12.51 2.95 -7.20
CA ILE A 106 11.55 2.98 -8.29
C ILE A 106 11.43 4.42 -8.78
N THR A 107 11.79 4.67 -10.02
CA THR A 107 11.61 6.00 -10.62
C THR A 107 10.14 6.22 -10.96
N LEU A 108 9.51 7.21 -10.33
CA LEU A 108 8.12 7.61 -10.59
C LEU A 108 8.06 8.66 -11.70
N LEU A 109 9.00 9.60 -11.68
CA LEU A 109 9.26 10.64 -12.67
C LEU A 109 10.72 11.05 -12.51
N ASP A 110 11.29 11.75 -13.49
CA ASP A 110 12.67 12.27 -13.39
C ASP A 110 12.84 13.09 -12.09
N GLY A 111 13.78 12.66 -11.26
CA GLY A 111 14.07 13.26 -9.95
C GLY A 111 13.12 12.85 -8.82
N ILE A 112 12.06 12.08 -9.09
CA ILE A 112 11.14 11.57 -8.06
C ILE A 112 11.24 10.05 -8.00
N ASN A 113 11.75 9.55 -6.90
CA ASN A 113 11.93 8.12 -6.68
C ASN A 113 11.19 7.65 -5.43
N ALA A 114 10.68 6.42 -5.47
CA ALA A 114 10.22 5.68 -4.31
C ALA A 114 11.33 4.72 -3.85
N LYS A 115 11.90 4.97 -2.68
CA LYS A 115 12.83 4.04 -2.04
C LYS A 115 12.03 2.93 -1.36
N VAL A 116 12.46 1.68 -1.59
CA VAL A 116 11.85 0.48 -1.03
C VAL A 116 12.52 0.12 0.29
N ILE A 117 11.70 -0.14 1.30
CA ILE A 117 12.13 -0.54 2.64
C ILE A 117 11.27 -1.74 3.04
N GLU A 118 11.87 -2.92 3.17
CA GLU A 118 11.14 -4.08 3.65
C GLU A 118 10.80 -3.94 5.13
N THR A 119 9.52 -4.09 5.45
CA THR A 119 8.99 -3.94 6.81
C THR A 119 8.09 -5.11 7.20
N PRO A 120 8.62 -6.36 7.17
CA PRO A 120 7.82 -7.54 7.47
C PRO A 120 7.35 -7.56 8.91
N GLY A 121 6.34 -8.40 9.19
CA GLY A 121 5.86 -8.68 10.53
C GLY A 121 4.35 -8.66 10.64
N HIS A 122 3.64 -7.65 10.11
CA HIS A 122 2.20 -7.74 9.89
C HIS A 122 1.90 -8.83 8.85
N SER A 123 2.66 -8.83 7.78
CA SER A 123 2.71 -9.84 6.72
C SER A 123 4.15 -9.92 6.17
N PRO A 124 4.58 -11.05 5.58
CA PRO A 124 5.86 -11.12 4.87
C PRO A 124 5.88 -10.26 3.59
N THR A 125 4.70 -9.83 3.11
CA THR A 125 4.57 -9.00 1.91
C THR A 125 4.76 -7.50 2.19
N CYS A 126 5.01 -7.11 3.45
CA CYS A 126 5.03 -5.70 3.85
C CYS A 126 6.26 -4.95 3.35
N ILE A 127 5.98 -3.84 2.69
CA ILE A 127 6.93 -2.85 2.18
C ILE A 127 6.51 -1.46 2.68
N THR A 128 7.46 -0.67 3.12
CA THR A 128 7.29 0.77 3.31
C THR A 128 7.97 1.49 2.16
N TYR A 129 7.26 2.44 1.56
CA TYR A 129 7.83 3.30 0.51
C TYR A 129 8.17 4.68 1.07
N LEU A 130 9.38 5.15 0.77
CA LEU A 130 9.80 6.52 1.06
C LEU A 130 9.84 7.31 -0.24
N ILE A 131 9.00 8.36 -0.33
CA ILE A 131 8.87 9.21 -1.53
C ILE A 131 8.95 10.66 -1.10
N GLY A 132 10.04 11.33 -1.41
CA GLY A 132 10.29 12.69 -0.91
C GLY A 132 10.26 12.74 0.62
N SER A 133 9.35 13.53 1.17
CA SER A 133 9.15 13.68 2.63
C SER A 133 8.07 12.74 3.19
N TYR A 134 7.54 11.78 2.41
CA TYR A 134 6.43 10.94 2.81
C TYR A 134 6.85 9.49 3.01
N VAL A 135 6.36 8.86 4.10
CA VAL A 135 6.61 7.46 4.47
C VAL A 135 5.28 6.70 4.39
N PHE A 136 5.10 5.88 3.39
CA PHE A 136 3.91 5.04 3.19
C PHE A 136 4.13 3.69 3.85
N SER A 137 3.64 3.54 5.07
CA SER A 137 3.94 2.37 5.94
C SER A 137 2.96 1.21 5.80
N GLY A 138 1.83 1.40 5.11
CA GLY A 138 0.75 0.41 5.17
C GLY A 138 0.40 0.09 6.63
N ASP A 139 0.23 -1.20 6.91
CA ASP A 139 -0.11 -1.71 8.25
C ASP A 139 1.08 -2.08 9.11
N SER A 140 2.32 -1.85 8.61
CA SER A 140 3.53 -2.07 9.41
C SER A 140 3.67 -1.07 10.55
N TYR A 141 3.04 0.11 10.44
CA TYR A 141 2.88 1.06 11.53
C TYR A 141 1.68 2.00 11.32
N ILE A 142 0.76 1.98 12.27
CA ILE A 142 -0.37 2.90 12.37
C ILE A 142 -0.35 3.51 13.78
N PRO A 143 -0.24 4.84 13.94
CA PRO A 143 -0.22 5.48 15.25
C PRO A 143 -1.46 5.14 16.09
N GLY A 144 -1.23 4.85 17.36
CA GLY A 144 -2.30 4.50 18.30
C GLY A 144 -2.77 3.04 18.23
N TYR A 145 -2.28 2.23 17.27
CA TYR A 145 -2.61 0.81 17.17
C TYR A 145 -1.39 -0.10 17.36
N ASN A 146 -1.66 -1.28 17.91
CA ASN A 146 -0.68 -2.37 17.86
C ASN A 146 -0.67 -2.97 16.46
N VAL A 147 0.51 -3.31 15.94
CA VAL A 147 0.59 -4.04 14.67
C VAL A 147 -0.09 -5.40 14.82
N VAL A 148 -1.02 -5.70 13.94
CA VAL A 148 -1.71 -6.99 13.90
C VAL A 148 -0.74 -8.05 13.38
N THR A 149 -0.47 -9.09 14.19
CA THR A 149 0.49 -10.17 13.87
C THR A 149 -0.08 -11.56 14.07
N ASN A 150 -1.38 -11.67 14.38
CA ASN A 150 -2.09 -12.92 14.58
C ASN A 150 -2.77 -13.44 13.30
N LEU A 151 -2.58 -12.78 12.17
CA LEU A 151 -2.98 -13.25 10.85
C LEU A 151 -1.97 -14.29 10.31
N PRO A 152 -2.34 -15.10 9.30
CA PRO A 152 -1.42 -16.05 8.69
C PRO A 152 -0.09 -15.42 8.29
N ASN A 153 1.02 -16.04 8.67
CA ASN A 153 2.40 -15.58 8.42
C ASN A 153 2.79 -14.27 9.12
N GLY A 154 2.00 -13.77 10.08
CA GLY A 154 2.39 -12.65 10.93
C GLY A 154 3.53 -13.03 11.89
N ASN A 155 4.42 -12.09 12.20
CA ASN A 155 5.58 -12.27 13.08
C ASN A 155 5.78 -11.04 13.97
N LYS A 156 5.46 -11.21 15.26
CA LYS A 156 5.54 -10.09 16.22
C LYS A 156 6.94 -9.49 16.35
N LYS A 157 7.98 -10.35 16.37
CA LYS A 157 9.38 -9.88 16.54
C LYS A 157 9.84 -9.02 15.35
N GLU A 158 9.45 -9.41 14.14
CA GLU A 158 9.72 -8.62 12.93
C GLU A 158 8.89 -7.34 12.92
N ALA A 159 7.60 -7.41 13.28
CA ALA A 159 6.73 -6.25 13.38
C ALA A 159 7.28 -5.18 14.35
N ASP A 160 7.80 -5.60 15.52
CA ASP A 160 8.39 -4.68 16.48
C ASP A 160 9.64 -3.98 15.91
N LYS A 161 10.49 -4.69 15.13
CA LYS A 161 11.67 -4.12 14.44
C LYS A 161 11.24 -3.16 13.33
N SER A 162 10.30 -3.57 12.49
CA SER A 162 9.77 -2.78 11.38
C SER A 162 9.14 -1.48 11.87
N LYS A 163 8.30 -1.57 12.90
CA LYS A 163 7.72 -0.42 13.57
C LYS A 163 8.78 0.55 14.10
N ALA A 164 9.80 0.05 14.80
CA ALA A 164 10.88 0.90 15.32
C ALA A 164 11.68 1.59 14.19
N ARG A 165 11.85 0.91 13.06
CA ARG A 165 12.48 1.48 11.86
C ARG A 165 11.63 2.61 11.26
N ILE A 166 10.32 2.38 11.09
CA ILE A 166 9.40 3.37 10.53
C ILE A 166 9.32 4.60 11.44
N ILE A 167 9.22 4.43 12.77
CA ILE A 167 9.19 5.54 13.71
C ILE A 167 10.41 6.44 13.54
N ARG A 168 11.61 5.87 13.40
CA ARG A 168 12.84 6.67 13.16
C ARG A 168 12.80 7.45 11.84
N LEU A 169 12.24 6.87 10.78
CA LEU A 169 12.05 7.58 9.52
C LEU A 169 11.09 8.77 9.68
N THR A 170 10.06 8.62 10.50
CA THR A 170 9.02 9.64 10.68
C THR A 170 9.39 10.76 11.65
N GLU A 171 10.59 10.74 12.25
CA GLU A 171 11.11 11.87 13.05
C GLU A 171 11.28 13.15 12.21
N SER A 172 11.57 13.01 10.92
CA SER A 172 11.74 14.12 9.97
C SER A 172 10.82 14.05 8.74
N GLN A 173 9.90 13.10 8.70
CA GLN A 173 9.07 12.81 7.53
C GLN A 173 7.60 12.63 7.91
N ILE A 174 6.72 12.79 6.95
CA ILE A 174 5.26 12.69 7.12
C ILE A 174 4.85 11.23 6.96
N LEU A 175 4.23 10.66 8.00
CA LEU A 175 3.69 9.31 7.96
C LEU A 175 2.39 9.26 7.16
N CYS A 176 2.32 8.27 6.27
CA CYS A 176 1.15 7.91 5.47
C CYS A 176 0.78 6.45 5.77
N PRO A 177 0.01 6.17 6.85
CA PRO A 177 -0.32 4.81 7.27
C PRO A 177 -1.45 4.20 6.44
N GLY A 178 -1.59 2.86 6.48
CA GLY A 178 -2.61 2.12 5.74
C GLY A 178 -4.05 2.38 6.21
N HIS A 179 -4.25 2.84 7.45
CA HIS A 179 -5.55 3.16 8.02
C HIS A 179 -5.55 4.48 8.79
N LEU A 180 -6.74 4.96 9.18
CA LEU A 180 -6.90 6.14 10.02
C LEU A 180 -6.29 5.93 11.41
N GLU A 181 -5.61 6.94 11.89
CA GLU A 181 -5.05 6.94 13.24
C GLU A 181 -6.17 6.97 14.30
N LYS A 182 -5.94 6.27 15.42
CA LYS A 182 -6.92 6.22 16.52
C LYS A 182 -7.24 7.62 17.10
N VAL A 183 -6.25 8.51 17.12
CA VAL A 183 -6.41 9.88 17.64
C VAL A 183 -7.28 10.75 16.72
N ALA A 184 -7.26 10.54 15.41
CA ALA A 184 -8.09 11.29 14.46
C ALA A 184 -9.58 10.95 14.57
N LEU A 185 -9.91 9.72 14.98
CA LEU A 185 -11.30 9.31 15.23
C LEU A 185 -11.88 9.97 16.47
N ALA A 186 -11.11 10.06 17.58
CA ALA A 186 -11.53 10.71 18.82
C ALA A 186 -11.83 12.21 18.64
N LYS A 187 -11.05 12.91 17.81
CA LYS A 187 -11.28 14.34 17.54
C LYS A 187 -12.52 14.64 16.67
N ARG A 188 -13.03 13.66 15.92
CA ARG A 188 -14.26 13.83 15.11
C ARG A 188 -15.54 13.63 15.92
N GLU A 189 -15.48 12.90 17.04
CA GLU A 189 -16.63 12.69 17.92
C GLU A 189 -16.88 13.89 18.86
N GLU A 190 -15.91 14.78 19.03
CA GLU A 190 -16.03 16.00 19.85
C GLU A 190 -16.51 17.24 19.07
N ILE A 191 -16.88 17.10 17.77
CA ILE A 191 -17.31 18.22 16.90
C ILE A 191 -18.77 18.00 16.42
N ILE A 192 -19.59 17.32 17.25
CA ILE A 192 -21.05 17.28 17.02
C ILE A 192 -21.77 17.87 18.23
#